data_d71acb8b11d431f98c68659d8114d1c2
#
_entry.id   d71acb8b11d431f98c68659d8114d1c2
#
_cell.length_a   1.000
_cell.length_b   1.000
_cell.length_c   1.000
_cell.angle_alpha   90.00
_cell.angle_beta   90.00
_cell.angle_gamma   90.00
#
_symmetry.space_group_name_H-M   'P 1'
#
loop_
_entity.id
_entity.type
_entity.pdbx_description
1 polymer ?
#
loop_
_entity_poly.entity_id
_entity_poly.type
_entity_poly.pdbx_seq_one_letter_code
_entity_poly.pdbx_strand_id
1 'polypeptide(L)'
;MKKRNIRKTAAALTALALCAGVLTGCGGAASGTASSVAASSAASSEASSADADALAAQNVADLIDAIYVQQRTDDTDAQCEAAKAAWDALTDAQKELVEGENADPDYFGRDTGDASKDDARNADEIGENELLVVSFGTSFNDSRAADIKGIEDALQAAYPDWSVRRAFTAQIIINHVQARDGEKIDNMQQALDRAVANGVKNLIVQPTHLMHGAEYDEMNEMLDQYRDKFESVAVAEPLLGEVGAD
;
A
#
# COMPACT_ATOMS: atom_id res chain seq x y z
N MET A 1 -20.24 -13.70 -35.54
CA MET A 1 -18.84 -13.28 -35.34
C MET A 1 -18.73 -11.79 -35.60
N LYS A 2 -18.55 -10.97 -34.55
CA LYS A 2 -18.45 -9.50 -34.66
C LYS A 2 -17.18 -9.07 -33.90
N LYS A 3 -16.13 -8.72 -34.64
CA LYS A 3 -14.83 -8.29 -34.08
C LYS A 3 -14.99 -6.91 -33.43
N ARG A 4 -14.71 -6.80 -32.12
CA ARG A 4 -14.60 -5.52 -31.42
C ARG A 4 -13.15 -5.05 -31.49
N ASN A 5 -12.95 -3.91 -32.15
CA ASN A 5 -11.67 -3.21 -32.20
C ASN A 5 -11.43 -2.51 -30.84
N ILE A 6 -10.36 -2.94 -30.16
CA ILE A 6 -9.85 -2.27 -28.98
C ILE A 6 -8.91 -1.15 -29.46
N ARG A 7 -9.32 0.09 -29.23
CA ARG A 7 -8.46 1.27 -29.46
C ARG A 7 -7.50 1.39 -28.29
N LYS A 8 -6.21 1.27 -28.57
CA LYS A 8 -5.13 1.57 -27.64
C LYS A 8 -5.01 3.09 -27.53
N THR A 9 -5.32 3.66 -26.38
CA THR A 9 -5.02 5.05 -26.04
C THR A 9 -3.62 5.09 -25.44
N ALA A 10 -2.68 5.67 -26.17
CA ALA A 10 -1.35 5.98 -25.67
C ALA A 10 -1.43 7.23 -24.80
N ALA A 11 -1.07 7.14 -23.53
CA ALA A 11 -0.89 8.27 -22.66
C ALA A 11 0.47 8.90 -22.97
N ALA A 12 0.45 10.17 -23.38
CA ALA A 12 1.65 10.96 -23.63
C ALA A 12 2.09 11.62 -22.32
N LEU A 13 3.26 11.25 -21.82
CA LEU A 13 3.96 11.98 -20.76
C LEU A 13 4.47 13.31 -21.32
N THR A 14 3.90 14.41 -20.86
CA THR A 14 4.42 15.77 -21.09
C THR A 14 5.33 16.15 -19.94
N ALA A 15 6.63 16.17 -20.20
CA ALA A 15 7.62 16.74 -19.31
C ALA A 15 7.47 18.27 -19.29
N LEU A 16 7.17 18.85 -18.14
CA LEU A 16 7.11 20.31 -17.95
C LEU A 16 8.51 20.80 -17.57
N ALA A 17 9.15 21.53 -18.51
CA ALA A 17 10.43 22.19 -18.27
C ALA A 17 10.18 23.53 -17.57
N LEU A 18 10.74 23.73 -16.36
CA LEU A 18 10.78 25.01 -15.68
C LEU A 18 11.78 25.95 -16.37
N CYS A 19 11.29 27.04 -16.95
CA CYS A 19 12.13 28.17 -17.37
C CYS A 19 12.30 29.16 -16.22
N ALA A 20 13.51 29.24 -15.67
CA ALA A 20 13.91 30.31 -14.77
C ALA A 20 14.20 31.58 -15.59
N GLY A 21 13.35 32.59 -15.48
CA GLY A 21 13.56 33.90 -16.06
C GLY A 21 14.19 34.87 -15.06
N VAL A 22 15.46 35.20 -15.27
CA VAL A 22 16.14 36.28 -14.55
C VAL A 22 15.83 37.61 -15.27
N LEU A 23 15.13 38.54 -14.64
CA LEU A 23 14.96 39.91 -15.08
C LEU A 23 15.83 40.85 -14.24
N THR A 24 16.95 41.26 -14.82
CA THR A 24 17.70 42.43 -14.39
C THR A 24 17.17 43.66 -15.08
N GLY A 25 16.66 44.61 -14.34
CA GLY A 25 16.26 45.93 -14.84
C GLY A 25 16.71 47.02 -13.89
N CYS A 26 17.62 47.86 -14.38
CA CYS A 26 18.25 48.98 -13.66
C CYS A 26 17.51 50.30 -13.95
N GLY A 27 17.27 51.11 -12.92
CA GLY A 27 17.40 52.56 -12.95
C GLY A 27 16.18 53.43 -13.26
N GLY A 28 15.83 54.31 -12.31
CA GLY A 28 15.06 55.51 -12.53
C GLY A 28 14.28 56.01 -11.32
N ALA A 29 14.79 57.03 -10.64
CA ALA A 29 14.15 57.66 -9.50
C ALA A 29 12.98 58.56 -9.92
N ALA A 30 11.82 58.38 -9.26
CA ALA A 30 10.82 59.46 -9.08
C ALA A 30 9.94 59.18 -7.86
N SER A 31 9.89 60.17 -7.00
CA SER A 31 9.14 60.28 -5.74
C SER A 31 7.63 60.29 -5.97
N GLY A 32 6.87 59.53 -5.18
CA GLY A 32 5.43 59.77 -5.01
C GLY A 32 4.60 58.48 -4.80
N THR A 33 4.04 58.34 -3.58
CA THR A 33 2.94 57.46 -3.18
C THR A 33 3.11 55.96 -3.36
N ALA A 34 3.89 55.35 -2.43
CA ALA A 34 3.96 53.93 -2.25
C ALA A 34 3.10 53.52 -1.04
N SER A 35 1.83 53.15 -1.26
CA SER A 35 1.06 52.46 -0.19
C SER A 35 -0.05 51.50 -0.68
N SER A 36 -0.31 51.38 -1.97
CA SER A 36 -1.37 50.49 -2.46
C SER A 36 -0.89 49.35 -3.36
N VAL A 37 0.37 49.35 -3.79
CA VAL A 37 0.89 48.31 -4.71
C VAL A 37 1.48 47.12 -3.96
N ALA A 38 1.98 47.29 -2.74
CA ALA A 38 2.57 46.22 -1.95
C ALA A 38 1.50 45.23 -1.41
N ALA A 39 0.30 45.71 -1.05
CA ALA A 39 -0.78 44.86 -0.59
C ALA A 39 -1.40 44.01 -1.72
N SER A 40 -1.45 44.54 -2.95
CA SER A 40 -2.00 43.77 -4.08
C SER A 40 -1.05 42.69 -4.61
N SER A 41 0.27 42.91 -4.56
CA SER A 41 1.25 41.91 -4.97
C SER A 41 1.44 40.80 -3.93
N ALA A 42 1.30 41.11 -2.64
CA ALA A 42 1.32 40.10 -1.57
C ALA A 42 0.06 39.20 -1.65
N ALA A 43 -1.13 39.80 -1.80
CA ALA A 43 -2.37 39.03 -1.91
C ALA A 43 -2.42 38.14 -3.17
N SER A 44 -1.85 38.62 -4.31
CA SER A 44 -1.79 37.77 -5.51
C SER A 44 -0.72 36.65 -5.43
N SER A 45 0.36 36.86 -4.68
CA SER A 45 1.35 35.81 -4.46
C SER A 45 0.88 34.76 -3.43
N GLU A 46 0.14 35.15 -2.42
CA GLU A 46 -0.47 34.25 -1.45
C GLU A 46 -1.59 33.40 -2.08
N ALA A 47 -2.45 33.96 -2.91
CA ALA A 47 -3.47 33.22 -3.65
C ALA A 47 -2.84 32.20 -4.63
N SER A 48 -1.76 32.59 -5.33
CA SER A 48 -1.02 31.69 -6.23
C SER A 48 -0.30 30.56 -5.51
N SER A 49 0.18 30.77 -4.29
CA SER A 49 0.79 29.71 -3.48
C SER A 49 -0.27 28.77 -2.92
N ALA A 50 -1.40 29.26 -2.44
CA ALA A 50 -2.50 28.44 -1.94
C ALA A 50 -3.09 27.55 -3.03
N ASP A 51 -3.24 28.05 -4.26
CA ASP A 51 -3.68 27.23 -5.40
C ASP A 51 -2.66 26.13 -5.76
N ALA A 52 -1.36 26.42 -5.65
CA ALA A 52 -0.30 25.45 -5.90
C ALA A 52 -0.26 24.36 -4.81
N ASP A 53 -0.46 24.74 -3.55
CA ASP A 53 -0.50 23.82 -2.42
C ASP A 53 -1.72 22.89 -2.53
N ALA A 54 -2.88 23.43 -2.87
CA ALA A 54 -4.09 22.63 -3.11
C ALA A 54 -3.91 21.65 -4.28
N LEU A 55 -3.26 22.07 -5.36
CA LEU A 55 -2.97 21.18 -6.49
C LEU A 55 -2.00 20.07 -6.12
N ALA A 56 -0.97 20.35 -5.31
CA ALA A 56 -0.04 19.36 -4.84
C ALA A 56 -0.74 18.31 -3.96
N ALA A 57 -1.59 18.74 -3.04
CA ALA A 57 -2.39 17.87 -2.19
C ALA A 57 -3.38 17.02 -3.00
N GLN A 58 -4.07 17.59 -4.00
CA GLN A 58 -4.99 16.86 -4.87
C GLN A 58 -4.27 15.78 -5.67
N ASN A 59 -3.07 16.05 -6.20
CA ASN A 59 -2.29 15.02 -6.90
C ASN A 59 -1.96 13.82 -6.00
N VAL A 60 -1.70 14.06 -4.73
CA VAL A 60 -1.45 12.97 -3.76
C VAL A 60 -2.74 12.22 -3.44
N ALA A 61 -3.86 12.92 -3.26
CA ALA A 61 -5.16 12.31 -3.05
C ALA A 61 -5.53 11.38 -4.22
N ASP A 62 -5.34 11.82 -5.47
CA ASP A 62 -5.59 11.01 -6.66
C ASP A 62 -4.71 9.74 -6.71
N LEU A 63 -3.45 9.83 -6.28
CA LEU A 63 -2.55 8.67 -6.21
C LEU A 63 -2.95 7.68 -5.11
N ILE A 64 -3.40 8.17 -3.96
CA ILE A 64 -3.92 7.34 -2.87
C ILE A 64 -5.22 6.65 -3.30
N ASP A 65 -6.15 7.36 -3.91
CA ASP A 65 -7.40 6.79 -4.42
C ASP A 65 -7.13 5.69 -5.47
N ALA A 66 -6.10 5.85 -6.30
CA ALA A 66 -5.71 4.85 -7.30
C ALA A 66 -5.18 3.54 -6.71
N ILE A 67 -4.61 3.55 -5.51
CA ILE A 67 -4.13 2.35 -4.82
C ILE A 67 -5.14 1.75 -3.83
N TYR A 68 -6.28 2.39 -3.65
CA TYR A 68 -7.37 1.89 -2.79
C TYR A 68 -8.22 0.87 -3.56
N VAL A 69 -7.59 -0.27 -3.91
CA VAL A 69 -8.17 -1.31 -4.76
C VAL A 69 -7.95 -2.69 -4.16
N GLN A 70 -8.89 -3.62 -4.42
CA GLN A 70 -8.85 -4.99 -3.93
C GLN A 70 -8.03 -5.95 -4.81
N GLN A 71 -7.66 -5.53 -6.02
CA GLN A 71 -6.94 -6.38 -6.95
C GLN A 71 -5.56 -5.81 -7.23
N ARG A 72 -4.55 -6.67 -7.14
CA ARG A 72 -3.20 -6.35 -7.56
C ARG A 72 -3.06 -6.44 -9.08
N THR A 73 -2.30 -5.53 -9.64
CA THR A 73 -1.88 -5.52 -11.05
C THR A 73 -0.35 -5.41 -11.13
N ASP A 74 0.20 -5.55 -12.32
CA ASP A 74 1.65 -5.39 -12.56
C ASP A 74 2.15 -3.98 -12.20
N ASP A 75 1.27 -2.97 -12.23
CA ASP A 75 1.59 -1.57 -11.92
C ASP A 75 1.48 -1.22 -10.44
N THR A 76 0.93 -2.11 -9.59
CA THR A 76 0.60 -1.81 -8.19
C THR A 76 1.81 -1.34 -7.38
N ASP A 77 2.98 -2.01 -7.52
CA ASP A 77 4.19 -1.60 -6.80
C ASP A 77 4.64 -0.19 -7.19
N ALA A 78 4.63 0.11 -8.49
CA ALA A 78 5.01 1.44 -8.98
C ALA A 78 4.01 2.52 -8.52
N GLN A 79 2.72 2.19 -8.44
CA GLN A 79 1.68 3.10 -7.95
C GLN A 79 1.86 3.39 -6.45
N CYS A 80 2.13 2.37 -5.63
CA CYS A 80 2.42 2.55 -4.21
C CYS A 80 3.69 3.38 -3.98
N GLU A 81 4.76 3.12 -4.72
CA GLU A 81 6.00 3.89 -4.66
C GLU A 81 5.79 5.35 -5.09
N ALA A 82 4.96 5.60 -6.11
CA ALA A 82 4.62 6.95 -6.56
C ALA A 82 3.79 7.71 -5.51
N ALA A 83 2.79 7.06 -4.90
CA ALA A 83 1.99 7.65 -3.82
C ALA A 83 2.86 8.03 -2.62
N LYS A 84 3.77 7.12 -2.20
CA LYS A 84 4.73 7.39 -1.14
C LYS A 84 5.63 8.57 -1.45
N ALA A 85 6.25 8.59 -2.62
CA ALA A 85 7.17 9.65 -3.02
C ALA A 85 6.47 11.02 -3.09
N ALA A 86 5.23 11.04 -3.59
CA ALA A 86 4.43 12.25 -3.67
C ALA A 86 4.02 12.78 -2.29
N TRP A 87 3.60 11.88 -1.38
CA TRP A 87 3.29 12.24 0.01
C TRP A 87 4.52 12.75 0.77
N ASP A 88 5.66 12.08 0.64
CA ASP A 88 6.90 12.45 1.30
C ASP A 88 7.43 13.83 0.83
N ALA A 89 7.08 14.24 -0.39
CA ALA A 89 7.44 15.54 -0.95
C ALA A 89 6.57 16.70 -0.44
N LEU A 90 5.39 16.42 0.16
CA LEU A 90 4.52 17.45 0.70
C LEU A 90 5.08 18.03 2.00
N THR A 91 4.88 19.33 2.18
CA THR A 91 5.00 19.98 3.49
C THR A 91 3.87 19.55 4.42
N ASP A 92 4.05 19.72 5.75
CA ASP A 92 3.00 19.39 6.72
C ASP A 92 1.69 20.17 6.44
N ALA A 93 1.81 21.45 6.02
CA ALA A 93 0.64 22.25 5.65
C ALA A 93 -0.08 21.72 4.40
N GLN A 94 0.65 21.17 3.42
CA GLN A 94 0.05 20.57 2.23
C GLN A 94 -0.60 19.21 2.55
N LYS A 95 -0.02 18.43 3.48
CA LYS A 95 -0.61 17.17 3.95
C LYS A 95 -1.98 17.35 4.58
N GLU A 96 -2.19 18.48 5.29
CA GLU A 96 -3.50 18.84 5.87
C GLU A 96 -4.58 19.15 4.81
N LEU A 97 -4.18 19.38 3.55
CA LEU A 97 -5.09 19.66 2.45
C LEU A 97 -5.41 18.41 1.61
N VAL A 98 -4.82 17.27 1.93
CA VAL A 98 -5.07 16.02 1.17
C VAL A 98 -6.50 15.56 1.47
N GLU A 99 -7.34 15.56 0.43
CA GLU A 99 -8.75 15.15 0.53
C GLU A 99 -9.18 14.53 -0.79
N GLY A 100 -9.56 13.25 -0.77
CA GLY A 100 -10.00 12.44 -1.89
C GLY A 100 -11.21 11.59 -1.53
N GLU A 101 -11.53 10.60 -2.35
CA GLU A 101 -12.61 9.65 -2.06
C GLU A 101 -12.23 8.74 -0.88
N ASN A 102 -10.97 8.28 -0.84
CA ASN A 102 -10.41 7.40 0.19
C ASN A 102 -9.20 8.04 0.88
N ALA A 103 -8.68 9.13 0.34
CA ALA A 103 -7.57 9.86 0.89
C ALA A 103 -8.05 10.96 1.84
N ASP A 104 -7.43 11.05 2.99
CA ASP A 104 -7.61 12.13 3.97
C ASP A 104 -6.25 12.50 4.60
N PRO A 105 -6.16 13.58 5.40
CA PRO A 105 -4.91 13.98 6.04
C PRO A 105 -4.29 12.92 6.96
N ASP A 106 -5.09 11.99 7.44
CA ASP A 106 -4.67 10.91 8.33
C ASP A 106 -4.50 9.55 7.61
N TYR A 107 -4.65 9.50 6.28
CA TYR A 107 -4.59 8.26 5.50
C TYR A 107 -3.35 7.42 5.83
N PHE A 108 -2.17 8.01 5.87
CA PHE A 108 -0.95 7.29 6.26
C PHE A 108 -0.82 7.11 7.78
N GLY A 109 -1.79 7.58 8.55
CA GLY A 109 -1.87 7.36 10.00
C GLY A 109 -0.74 8.04 10.76
N ARG A 110 -0.99 9.20 11.32
CA ARG A 110 0.00 9.95 12.10
C ARG A 110 0.48 9.20 13.35
N ASP A 111 -0.29 8.24 13.81
CA ASP A 111 -0.06 7.53 15.08
C ASP A 111 -0.42 6.05 14.96
N THR A 112 0.19 5.35 13.99
CA THR A 112 -0.02 3.92 13.76
C THR A 112 1.03 3.05 14.43
N GLY A 113 1.96 3.64 15.17
CA GLY A 113 3.05 2.94 15.83
C GLY A 113 4.33 2.83 14.99
N ASP A 114 5.23 1.98 15.43
CA ASP A 114 6.58 1.84 14.90
C ASP A 114 6.66 0.66 13.93
N ALA A 115 6.77 0.95 12.63
CA ALA A 115 6.88 -0.06 11.57
C ALA A 115 8.10 -0.97 11.73
N SER A 116 9.20 -0.49 12.35
CA SER A 116 10.42 -1.28 12.53
C SER A 116 10.29 -2.45 13.51
N LYS A 117 9.16 -2.56 14.23
CA LYS A 117 8.87 -3.69 15.14
C LYS A 117 8.29 -4.91 14.43
N ASP A 118 8.03 -4.80 13.15
CA ASP A 118 7.48 -5.86 12.33
C ASP A 118 8.33 -6.05 11.06
N ASP A 119 8.08 -7.13 10.33
CA ASP A 119 8.68 -7.41 9.03
C ASP A 119 7.63 -8.09 8.13
N ALA A 120 7.90 -8.14 6.81
CA ALA A 120 6.96 -8.71 5.85
C ALA A 120 6.82 -10.23 5.93
N ARG A 121 7.70 -10.94 6.64
CA ARG A 121 7.77 -12.40 6.74
C ARG A 121 7.63 -13.13 5.40
N ASN A 122 8.32 -12.63 4.40
CA ASN A 122 8.33 -13.18 3.04
C ASN A 122 9.74 -13.58 2.59
N ALA A 123 10.57 -14.08 3.51
CA ALA A 123 11.93 -14.54 3.22
C ALA A 123 11.95 -15.64 2.16
N ASP A 124 13.04 -15.67 1.39
CA ASP A 124 13.36 -16.75 0.46
C ASP A 124 14.33 -17.76 1.12
N GLU A 125 14.61 -18.87 0.43
CA GLU A 125 15.54 -19.93 0.88
C GLU A 125 15.15 -20.56 2.23
N ILE A 126 13.86 -20.79 2.45
CA ILE A 126 13.27 -21.22 3.72
C ILE A 126 13.26 -22.73 3.97
N GLY A 127 13.72 -23.53 3.02
CA GLY A 127 13.69 -25.01 3.10
C GLY A 127 12.37 -25.62 2.60
N GLU A 128 12.14 -26.89 2.96
CA GLU A 128 11.07 -27.71 2.38
C GLU A 128 9.72 -27.61 3.13
N ASN A 129 9.70 -27.05 4.35
CA ASN A 129 8.53 -27.01 5.22
C ASN A 129 8.13 -25.55 5.50
N GLU A 130 6.92 -25.16 5.10
CA GLU A 130 6.39 -23.84 5.32
C GLU A 130 5.05 -23.88 6.08
N LEU A 131 4.92 -23.00 7.08
CA LEU A 131 3.68 -22.66 7.75
C LEU A 131 3.30 -21.23 7.33
N LEU A 132 2.35 -21.12 6.41
CA LEU A 132 1.86 -19.86 5.90
C LEU A 132 0.71 -19.35 6.76
N VAL A 133 0.93 -18.27 7.51
CA VAL A 133 -0.11 -17.58 8.29
C VAL A 133 -0.84 -16.62 7.39
N VAL A 134 -2.15 -16.81 7.23
CA VAL A 134 -2.99 -15.99 6.35
C VAL A 134 -3.95 -15.16 7.19
N SER A 135 -3.81 -13.85 7.11
CA SER A 135 -4.60 -12.86 7.85
C SER A 135 -5.30 -11.90 6.89
N PHE A 136 -6.43 -11.32 7.32
CA PHE A 136 -7.01 -10.17 6.61
C PHE A 136 -5.97 -9.03 6.51
N GLY A 137 -5.23 -8.83 7.60
CA GLY A 137 -4.22 -7.80 7.72
C GLY A 137 -4.68 -6.57 8.48
N THR A 138 -3.73 -5.72 8.80
CA THR A 138 -3.98 -4.38 9.37
C THR A 138 -2.89 -3.41 8.92
N SER A 139 -3.28 -2.18 8.65
CA SER A 139 -2.34 -1.08 8.37
C SER A 139 -1.78 -0.44 9.65
N PHE A 140 -2.36 -0.73 10.82
CA PHE A 140 -1.87 -0.22 12.10
C PHE A 140 -0.62 -0.98 12.55
N ASN A 141 0.53 -0.30 12.61
CA ASN A 141 1.82 -0.92 12.92
C ASN A 141 1.85 -1.58 14.30
N ASP A 142 1.30 -0.92 15.33
CA ASP A 142 1.29 -1.49 16.69
C ASP A 142 0.41 -2.75 16.77
N SER A 143 -0.78 -2.75 16.13
CA SER A 143 -1.63 -3.95 16.07
C SER A 143 -0.98 -5.06 15.24
N ARG A 144 -0.32 -4.73 14.13
CA ARG A 144 0.36 -5.73 13.31
C ARG A 144 1.48 -6.40 14.09
N ALA A 145 2.29 -5.60 14.81
CA ALA A 145 3.39 -6.12 15.63
C ALA A 145 2.91 -6.88 16.88
N ALA A 146 1.83 -6.44 17.54
CA ALA A 146 1.36 -7.06 18.77
C ALA A 146 0.51 -8.30 18.51
N ASP A 147 -0.41 -8.23 17.53
CA ASP A 147 -1.42 -9.27 17.32
C ASP A 147 -0.97 -10.26 16.25
N ILE A 148 -0.75 -9.80 14.99
CA ILE A 148 -0.43 -10.71 13.88
C ILE A 148 0.95 -11.32 14.07
N LYS A 149 1.98 -10.49 14.26
CA LYS A 149 3.33 -10.98 14.52
C LYS A 149 3.41 -11.81 15.80
N GLY A 150 2.62 -11.48 16.82
CA GLY A 150 2.54 -12.27 18.06
C GLY A 150 2.07 -13.71 17.81
N ILE A 151 1.07 -13.90 16.95
CA ILE A 151 0.59 -15.25 16.52
C ILE A 151 1.71 -15.97 15.75
N GLU A 152 2.32 -15.29 14.79
CA GLU A 152 3.38 -15.84 13.94
C GLU A 152 4.62 -16.25 14.75
N ASP A 153 5.03 -15.42 15.72
CA ASP A 153 6.14 -15.71 16.63
C ASP A 153 5.83 -16.92 17.52
N ALA A 154 4.61 -17.04 18.00
CA ALA A 154 4.19 -18.20 18.80
C ALA A 154 4.20 -19.50 17.96
N LEU A 155 3.76 -19.42 16.70
CA LEU A 155 3.82 -20.55 15.76
C LEU A 155 5.27 -20.91 15.43
N GLN A 156 6.13 -19.93 15.17
CA GLN A 156 7.55 -20.19 14.91
C GLN A 156 8.25 -20.83 16.11
N ALA A 157 7.88 -20.42 17.33
CA ALA A 157 8.43 -21.03 18.55
C ALA A 157 7.92 -22.47 18.77
N ALA A 158 6.67 -22.75 18.41
CA ALA A 158 6.08 -24.07 18.52
C ALA A 158 6.56 -25.05 17.44
N TYR A 159 6.90 -24.55 16.26
CA TYR A 159 7.32 -25.34 15.09
C TYR A 159 8.68 -24.85 14.56
N PRO A 160 9.78 -25.03 15.31
CA PRO A 160 11.09 -24.46 14.96
C PRO A 160 11.68 -25.02 13.66
N ASP A 161 11.25 -26.21 13.22
CA ASP A 161 11.70 -26.85 11.99
C ASP A 161 10.88 -26.42 10.75
N TRP A 162 9.90 -25.54 10.93
CA TRP A 162 9.05 -24.96 9.89
C TRP A 162 9.35 -23.47 9.73
N SER A 163 9.35 -23.00 8.50
CA SER A 163 9.46 -21.56 8.25
C SER A 163 8.09 -20.92 8.32
N VAL A 164 7.87 -20.02 9.27
CA VAL A 164 6.63 -19.28 9.39
C VAL A 164 6.68 -18.05 8.50
N ARG A 165 5.77 -17.96 7.52
CA ARG A 165 5.62 -16.86 6.60
C ARG A 165 4.23 -16.25 6.67
N ARG A 166 4.06 -15.07 6.08
CA ARG A 166 2.84 -14.25 6.13
C ARG A 166 2.23 -14.08 4.74
N ALA A 167 0.91 -14.08 4.69
CA ALA A 167 0.14 -13.49 3.61
C ALA A 167 -1.04 -12.68 4.16
N PHE A 168 -1.38 -11.58 3.47
CA PHE A 168 -2.62 -10.84 3.73
C PHE A 168 -3.63 -11.08 2.62
N THR A 169 -4.93 -11.07 2.96
CA THR A 169 -6.02 -11.18 1.99
C THR A 169 -6.51 -9.82 1.51
N ALA A 170 -6.43 -8.77 2.33
CA ALA A 170 -6.89 -7.44 1.98
C ALA A 170 -5.83 -6.65 1.19
N GLN A 171 -5.96 -6.61 -0.14
CA GLN A 171 -5.01 -5.89 -1.01
C GLN A 171 -4.92 -4.40 -0.68
N ILE A 172 -6.02 -3.76 -0.28
CA ILE A 172 -6.03 -2.35 0.16
C ILE A 172 -5.05 -2.13 1.31
N ILE A 173 -5.02 -3.04 2.29
CA ILE A 173 -4.12 -2.96 3.44
C ILE A 173 -2.67 -3.14 3.00
N ILE A 174 -2.39 -4.09 2.12
CA ILE A 174 -1.06 -4.33 1.55
C ILE A 174 -0.56 -3.06 0.86
N ASN A 175 -1.38 -2.46 -0.01
CA ASN A 175 -1.04 -1.24 -0.73
C ASN A 175 -0.80 -0.06 0.22
N HIS A 176 -1.62 0.06 1.27
CA HIS A 176 -1.47 1.11 2.28
C HIS A 176 -0.13 0.99 3.03
N VAL A 177 0.20 -0.22 3.52
CA VAL A 177 1.48 -0.48 4.20
C VAL A 177 2.65 -0.21 3.26
N GLN A 178 2.59 -0.66 2.01
CA GLN A 178 3.65 -0.42 1.04
C GLN A 178 3.80 1.08 0.71
N ALA A 179 2.71 1.80 0.51
CA ALA A 179 2.76 3.22 0.19
C ALA A 179 3.21 4.09 1.37
N ARG A 180 2.93 3.70 2.61
CA ARG A 180 3.36 4.43 3.80
C ARG A 180 4.76 4.05 4.25
N ASP A 181 5.01 2.75 4.45
CA ASP A 181 6.20 2.25 5.12
C ASP A 181 7.25 1.71 4.13
N GLY A 182 6.86 1.49 2.86
CA GLY A 182 7.71 0.86 1.84
C GLY A 182 7.83 -0.66 2.00
N GLU A 183 7.11 -1.26 2.95
CA GLU A 183 7.15 -2.69 3.24
C GLU A 183 6.22 -3.47 2.31
N LYS A 184 6.75 -4.49 1.64
CA LYS A 184 6.01 -5.32 0.67
C LYS A 184 5.57 -6.62 1.34
N ILE A 185 4.32 -6.64 1.80
CA ILE A 185 3.69 -7.85 2.34
C ILE A 185 3.08 -8.64 1.17
N ASP A 186 3.31 -9.94 1.13
CA ASP A 186 2.74 -10.80 0.09
C ASP A 186 1.21 -10.93 0.27
N ASN A 187 0.46 -10.86 -0.82
CA ASN A 187 -0.90 -11.39 -0.84
C ASN A 187 -0.87 -12.92 -0.99
N MET A 188 -2.04 -13.57 -0.93
CA MET A 188 -2.13 -15.02 -0.97
C MET A 188 -1.47 -15.62 -2.23
N GLN A 189 -1.69 -15.03 -3.40
CA GLN A 189 -1.08 -15.52 -4.64
C GLN A 189 0.45 -15.36 -4.61
N GLN A 190 0.96 -14.21 -4.22
CA GLN A 190 2.40 -13.95 -4.13
C GLN A 190 3.09 -14.90 -3.13
N ALA A 191 2.45 -15.16 -1.98
CA ALA A 191 2.97 -16.08 -0.99
C ALA A 191 3.04 -17.52 -1.53
N LEU A 192 2.03 -17.98 -2.27
CA LEU A 192 2.02 -19.31 -2.88
C LEU A 192 3.03 -19.41 -4.02
N ASP A 193 3.14 -18.39 -4.89
CA ASP A 193 4.16 -18.34 -5.95
C ASP A 193 5.57 -18.41 -5.36
N ARG A 194 5.81 -17.69 -4.25
CA ARG A 194 7.08 -17.70 -3.53
C ARG A 194 7.34 -19.04 -2.87
N ALA A 195 6.33 -19.70 -2.28
CA ALA A 195 6.48 -21.04 -1.73
C ALA A 195 6.93 -22.06 -2.79
N VAL A 196 6.31 -22.00 -3.97
CA VAL A 196 6.71 -22.84 -5.12
C VAL A 196 8.14 -22.51 -5.57
N ALA A 197 8.50 -21.22 -5.68
CA ALA A 197 9.84 -20.79 -6.08
C ALA A 197 10.92 -21.21 -5.07
N ASN A 198 10.59 -21.22 -3.78
CA ASN A 198 11.45 -21.71 -2.69
C ASN A 198 11.62 -23.24 -2.65
N GLY A 199 10.84 -23.98 -3.44
CA GLY A 199 10.89 -25.45 -3.44
C GLY A 199 10.24 -26.07 -2.21
N VAL A 200 9.27 -25.40 -1.61
CA VAL A 200 8.49 -25.95 -0.49
C VAL A 200 7.80 -27.23 -0.93
N LYS A 201 7.89 -28.28 -0.10
CA LYS A 201 7.24 -29.56 -0.32
C LYS A 201 6.02 -29.75 0.57
N ASN A 202 6.13 -29.30 1.82
CA ASN A 202 5.09 -29.41 2.82
C ASN A 202 4.59 -28.03 3.19
N LEU A 203 3.34 -27.73 2.87
CA LEU A 203 2.68 -26.45 3.16
C LEU A 203 1.56 -26.66 4.17
N ILE A 204 1.60 -25.91 5.27
CA ILE A 204 0.49 -25.76 6.20
C ILE A 204 -0.01 -24.33 6.08
N VAL A 205 -1.31 -24.14 5.82
CA VAL A 205 -1.96 -22.84 5.82
C VAL A 205 -2.72 -22.66 7.12
N GLN A 206 -2.34 -21.62 7.89
CA GLN A 206 -2.97 -21.24 9.15
C GLN A 206 -3.73 -19.93 8.97
N PRO A 207 -5.06 -19.95 8.77
CA PRO A 207 -5.85 -18.74 8.77
C PRO A 207 -5.96 -18.15 10.18
N THR A 208 -5.97 -16.83 10.27
CA THR A 208 -6.32 -16.11 11.50
C THR A 208 -7.77 -15.61 11.47
N HIS A 209 -8.53 -15.98 10.46
CA HIS A 209 -9.96 -15.67 10.35
C HIS A 209 -10.75 -16.27 11.52
N LEU A 210 -11.77 -15.55 11.98
CA LEU A 210 -12.56 -16.00 13.13
C LEU A 210 -13.51 -17.15 12.78
N MET A 211 -14.05 -17.14 11.55
CA MET A 211 -15.06 -18.10 11.11
C MET A 211 -14.96 -18.38 9.62
N HIS A 212 -15.64 -19.39 9.13
CA HIS A 212 -15.89 -19.60 7.73
C HIS A 212 -16.67 -18.40 7.17
N GLY A 213 -16.10 -17.72 6.18
CA GLY A 213 -16.66 -16.56 5.50
C GLY A 213 -16.02 -16.42 4.14
N ALA A 214 -16.41 -15.38 3.38
CA ALA A 214 -15.96 -15.18 2.01
C ALA A 214 -14.44 -15.18 1.86
N GLU A 215 -13.72 -14.52 2.78
CA GLU A 215 -12.24 -14.47 2.71
C GLU A 215 -11.58 -15.84 2.95
N TYR A 216 -12.16 -16.67 3.83
CA TYR A 216 -11.68 -18.03 4.04
C TYR A 216 -11.95 -18.92 2.82
N ASP A 217 -13.11 -18.76 2.20
CA ASP A 217 -13.48 -19.50 0.99
C ASP A 217 -12.59 -19.09 -0.20
N GLU A 218 -12.38 -17.80 -0.43
CA GLU A 218 -11.48 -17.26 -1.46
C GLU A 218 -10.03 -17.71 -1.26
N MET A 219 -9.55 -17.74 -0.01
CA MET A 219 -8.24 -18.29 0.35
C MET A 219 -8.12 -19.77 -0.08
N ASN A 220 -9.14 -20.57 0.21
CA ASN A 220 -9.14 -22.00 -0.17
C ASN A 220 -9.24 -22.19 -1.69
N GLU A 221 -10.09 -21.40 -2.38
CA GLU A 221 -10.20 -21.44 -3.84
C GLU A 221 -8.86 -21.11 -4.52
N MET A 222 -8.11 -20.15 -3.98
CA MET A 222 -6.78 -19.85 -4.49
C MET A 222 -5.80 -20.98 -4.20
N LEU A 223 -5.79 -21.51 -2.98
CA LEU A 223 -4.92 -22.62 -2.59
C LEU A 223 -5.17 -23.87 -3.45
N ASP A 224 -6.41 -24.15 -3.82
CA ASP A 224 -6.76 -25.30 -4.66
C ASP A 224 -6.06 -25.29 -6.02
N GLN A 225 -5.70 -24.10 -6.55
CA GLN A 225 -4.95 -23.95 -7.79
C GLN A 225 -3.47 -24.31 -7.65
N TYR A 226 -2.98 -24.43 -6.43
CA TYR A 226 -1.57 -24.71 -6.11
C TYR A 226 -1.32 -26.06 -5.44
N ARG A 227 -2.37 -26.81 -5.02
CA ARG A 227 -2.21 -28.05 -4.26
C ARG A 227 -1.30 -29.06 -4.94
N ASP A 228 -1.34 -29.14 -6.28
CA ASP A 228 -0.52 -30.06 -7.07
C ASP A 228 0.96 -29.67 -7.17
N LYS A 229 1.34 -28.51 -6.67
CA LYS A 229 2.72 -27.99 -6.63
C LYS A 229 3.50 -28.50 -5.39
N PHE A 230 2.80 -29.02 -4.38
CA PHE A 230 3.36 -29.44 -3.11
C PHE A 230 3.20 -30.96 -2.93
N GLU A 231 4.09 -31.58 -2.14
CA GLU A 231 3.96 -33.00 -1.76
C GLU A 231 2.84 -33.21 -0.73
N SER A 232 2.65 -32.22 0.17
CA SER A 232 1.55 -32.21 1.13
C SER A 232 1.04 -30.79 1.38
N VAL A 233 -0.30 -30.66 1.52
CA VAL A 233 -0.97 -29.42 1.88
C VAL A 233 -2.00 -29.68 2.96
N ALA A 234 -1.91 -28.97 4.08
CA ALA A 234 -2.91 -28.97 5.13
C ALA A 234 -3.43 -27.55 5.36
N VAL A 235 -4.70 -27.39 5.70
CA VAL A 235 -5.33 -26.12 6.07
C VAL A 235 -5.95 -26.27 7.44
N ALA A 236 -5.65 -25.34 8.33
CA ALA A 236 -6.29 -25.29 9.63
C ALA A 236 -7.67 -24.63 9.55
N GLU A 237 -8.56 -25.03 10.42
CA GLU A 237 -9.86 -24.41 10.58
C GLU A 237 -9.73 -22.99 11.17
N PRO A 238 -10.67 -22.07 10.85
CA PRO A 238 -10.78 -20.80 11.54
C PRO A 238 -11.01 -20.98 13.04
N LEU A 239 -10.69 -19.94 13.82
CA LEU A 239 -10.70 -20.00 15.29
C LEU A 239 -12.05 -20.48 15.88
N LEU A 240 -13.17 -20.05 15.32
CA LEU A 240 -14.51 -20.42 15.75
C LEU A 240 -15.15 -21.53 14.88
N GLY A 241 -14.42 -22.03 13.89
CA GLY A 241 -14.93 -23.03 12.97
C GLY A 241 -16.09 -22.51 12.11
N GLU A 242 -17.02 -23.40 11.79
CA GLU A 242 -18.20 -23.10 10.99
C GLU A 242 -19.34 -22.61 11.90
N VAL A 243 -19.88 -21.41 11.60
CA VAL A 243 -20.98 -20.83 12.38
C VAL A 243 -22.29 -21.52 11.99
N GLY A 244 -22.95 -22.15 12.96
CA GLY A 244 -24.26 -22.79 12.75
C GLY A 244 -24.21 -24.25 12.34
N ALA A 245 -23.06 -24.91 12.41
CA ALA A 245 -22.94 -26.35 12.32
C ALA A 245 -23.22 -27.00 13.68
N ASP A 246 -24.52 -27.10 14.03
CA ASP A 246 -25.01 -27.87 15.19
C ASP A 246 -25.59 -29.22 14.75
#